data_3fe608e87fa4f6266cbbf8b0f2b0d2d8
#
_entry.id   3fe608e87fa4f6266cbbf8b0f2b0d2d8
#
_cell.length_a   1.000
_cell.length_b   1.000
_cell.length_c   1.000
_cell.angle_alpha   90.00
_cell.angle_beta   90.00
_cell.angle_gamma   90.00
#
_symmetry.space_group_name_H-M   'P 1'
#
loop_
_entity.id
_entity.type
_entity.pdbx_description
1 polymer ?
#
loop_
_entity_poly.entity_id
_entity_poly.type
_entity_poly.pdbx_seq_one_letter_code
_entity_poly.pdbx_strand_id
1 'polypeptide(L)'
;APDKEDGGISNPHFHVMCPIRPLDEHGRWGNKQRREYLLDKHGERIRDEAGNYVFNAVPTTDWGSPDTLEHWRQAWADLCNQKFAEKELDCRIDHRSYERQGIDQLPTGHEGVTVRAMEAKGIRTNKGDLNRWIKATNDLIRNLKKKISALLDWLKEAHEELSKPQAPNLAHLLSD
;
A
#
# COMPACT_ATOMS: atom_id res chain seq x y z
N ALA A 1 -19.95 11.65 -5.62
CA ALA A 1 -20.80 11.22 -4.51
C ALA A 1 -20.77 12.30 -3.43
N PRO A 2 -21.88 12.60 -2.74
CA PRO A 2 -21.84 13.52 -1.63
C PRO A 2 -20.88 13.01 -0.55
N ASP A 3 -20.22 13.92 0.12
CA ASP A 3 -19.32 13.58 1.23
C ASP A 3 -20.09 12.75 2.25
N LYS A 4 -19.67 11.52 2.45
CA LYS A 4 -20.17 10.67 3.51
C LYS A 4 -19.19 10.77 4.67
N GLU A 5 -19.69 11.14 5.82
CA GLU A 5 -18.94 10.99 7.06
C GLU A 5 -18.83 9.50 7.40
N ASP A 6 -17.63 9.01 7.49
CA ASP A 6 -17.32 7.66 7.93
C ASP A 6 -16.69 7.74 9.31
N GLY A 7 -17.49 7.49 10.34
CA GLY A 7 -17.06 7.65 11.73
C GLY A 7 -16.69 9.09 12.12
N GLY A 8 -17.34 10.10 11.51
CA GLY A 8 -17.06 11.52 11.75
C GLY A 8 -15.90 12.10 10.95
N ILE A 9 -15.32 11.31 10.03
CA ILE A 9 -14.25 11.75 9.12
C ILE A 9 -14.83 11.94 7.72
N SER A 10 -14.66 13.13 7.15
CA SER A 10 -15.01 13.38 5.75
C SER A 10 -14.20 12.47 4.83
N ASN A 11 -14.87 11.75 3.96
CA ASN A 11 -14.25 10.84 2.98
C ASN A 11 -14.68 11.22 1.56
N PRO A 12 -14.20 12.33 0.99
CA PRO A 12 -14.51 12.73 -0.37
C PRO A 12 -13.96 11.67 -1.34
N HIS A 13 -14.83 11.14 -2.20
CA HIS A 13 -14.45 10.14 -3.18
C HIS A 13 -15.33 10.21 -4.42
N PHE A 14 -14.83 9.65 -5.52
CA PHE A 14 -15.57 9.53 -6.75
C PHE A 14 -15.43 8.11 -7.31
N HIS A 15 -16.41 7.73 -8.11
CA HIS A 15 -16.41 6.48 -8.86
C HIS A 15 -16.35 6.78 -10.34
N VAL A 16 -15.42 6.13 -11.05
CA VAL A 16 -15.30 6.21 -12.50
C VAL A 16 -15.57 4.84 -13.10
N MET A 17 -16.48 4.78 -14.04
CA MET A 17 -16.73 3.58 -14.83
C MET A 17 -16.14 3.78 -16.23
N CYS A 18 -15.17 2.95 -16.57
CA CYS A 18 -14.51 3.00 -17.86
C CYS A 18 -14.75 1.69 -18.62
N PRO A 19 -15.07 1.73 -19.93
CA PRO A 19 -15.17 0.53 -20.74
C PRO A 19 -13.77 -0.02 -21.01
N ILE A 20 -13.64 -1.35 -20.98
CA ILE A 20 -12.38 -2.06 -21.26
C ILE A 20 -12.18 -2.36 -22.75
N ARG A 21 -12.86 -1.64 -23.63
CA ARG A 21 -12.73 -1.78 -25.08
C ARG A 21 -11.86 -0.65 -25.60
N PRO A 22 -10.95 -0.91 -26.55
CA PRO A 22 -10.17 0.15 -27.18
C PRO A 22 -11.07 1.03 -28.06
N LEU A 23 -10.67 2.30 -28.20
CA LEU A 23 -11.18 3.18 -29.25
C LEU A 23 -10.14 3.23 -30.37
N ASP A 24 -10.60 3.16 -31.63
CA ASP A 24 -9.73 3.45 -32.77
C ASP A 24 -9.54 4.95 -32.97
N GLU A 25 -8.68 5.34 -33.90
CA GLU A 25 -8.40 6.75 -34.25
C GLU A 25 -9.63 7.54 -34.76
N HIS A 26 -10.68 6.82 -35.17
CA HIS A 26 -11.95 7.41 -35.60
C HIS A 26 -13.03 7.42 -34.50
N GLY A 27 -12.67 7.06 -33.25
CA GLY A 27 -13.59 7.03 -32.13
C GLY A 27 -14.55 5.83 -32.12
N ARG A 28 -14.29 4.77 -32.89
CA ARG A 28 -15.15 3.58 -32.94
C ARG A 28 -14.64 2.54 -31.92
N TRP A 29 -15.57 1.89 -31.26
CA TRP A 29 -15.26 0.85 -30.30
C TRP A 29 -14.74 -0.42 -30.95
N GLY A 30 -13.54 -0.84 -30.56
CA GLY A 30 -12.97 -2.14 -30.92
C GLY A 30 -13.55 -3.29 -30.08
N ASN A 31 -13.06 -4.49 -30.31
CA ASN A 31 -13.45 -5.66 -29.54
C ASN A 31 -12.73 -5.71 -28.18
N LYS A 32 -13.40 -6.25 -27.15
CA LYS A 32 -12.83 -6.46 -25.80
C LYS A 32 -11.64 -7.42 -25.82
N GLN A 33 -11.70 -8.43 -26.69
CA GLN A 33 -10.71 -9.50 -26.81
C GLN A 33 -10.51 -9.86 -28.28
N ARG A 34 -9.32 -10.33 -28.62
CA ARG A 34 -9.00 -10.96 -29.90
C ARG A 34 -8.76 -12.45 -29.69
N ARG A 35 -8.97 -13.23 -30.73
CA ARG A 35 -8.69 -14.67 -30.74
C ARG A 35 -7.27 -14.89 -31.27
N GLU A 36 -6.41 -15.48 -30.46
CA GLU A 36 -5.13 -16.01 -30.88
C GLU A 36 -5.25 -17.53 -31.03
N TYR A 37 -5.34 -18.00 -32.27
CA TYR A 37 -5.53 -19.43 -32.54
C TYR A 37 -4.26 -20.18 -32.18
N LEU A 38 -4.42 -21.33 -31.53
CA LEU A 38 -3.31 -22.24 -31.30
C LEU A 38 -2.95 -22.93 -32.61
N LEU A 39 -1.65 -22.99 -32.88
CA LEU A 39 -1.11 -23.59 -34.11
C LEU A 39 -0.37 -24.87 -33.72
N ASP A 40 -0.44 -25.85 -34.63
CA ASP A 40 0.37 -27.07 -34.56
C ASP A 40 1.82 -26.82 -35.05
N LYS A 41 2.62 -27.89 -35.06
CA LYS A 41 4.01 -27.85 -35.56
C LYS A 41 4.17 -27.50 -37.06
N HIS A 42 3.09 -27.53 -37.83
CA HIS A 42 3.05 -27.17 -39.24
C HIS A 42 2.49 -25.77 -39.49
N GLY A 43 2.07 -25.07 -38.41
CA GLY A 43 1.48 -23.73 -38.49
C GLY A 43 -0.03 -23.74 -38.80
N GLU A 44 -0.68 -24.91 -38.72
CA GLU A 44 -2.12 -25.02 -38.90
C GLU A 44 -2.88 -24.86 -37.60
N ARG A 45 -4.11 -24.33 -37.67
CA ARG A 45 -4.95 -24.11 -36.48
C ARG A 45 -5.43 -25.44 -35.91
N ILE A 46 -5.17 -25.65 -34.61
CA ILE A 46 -5.60 -26.85 -33.90
C ILE A 46 -7.11 -26.83 -33.73
N ARG A 47 -7.74 -28.01 -33.81
CA ARG A 47 -9.15 -28.23 -33.54
C ARG A 47 -9.30 -29.12 -32.32
N ASP A 48 -10.40 -28.88 -31.56
CA ASP A 48 -10.80 -29.75 -30.47
C ASP A 48 -11.54 -31.02 -30.98
N GLU A 49 -11.92 -31.90 -30.06
CA GLU A 49 -12.65 -33.12 -30.37
C GLU A 49 -14.01 -32.89 -31.09
N ALA A 50 -14.60 -31.72 -30.86
CA ALA A 50 -15.85 -31.30 -31.51
C ALA A 50 -15.62 -30.59 -32.85
N GLY A 51 -14.36 -30.46 -33.33
CA GLY A 51 -14.00 -29.83 -34.58
C GLY A 51 -13.90 -28.31 -34.54
N ASN A 52 -14.02 -27.66 -33.38
CA ASN A 52 -13.88 -26.21 -33.23
C ASN A 52 -12.41 -25.81 -33.16
N TYR A 53 -12.10 -24.61 -33.64
CA TYR A 53 -10.74 -24.08 -33.51
C TYR A 53 -10.44 -23.71 -32.05
N VAL A 54 -9.31 -24.18 -31.55
CA VAL A 54 -8.80 -23.84 -30.24
C VAL A 54 -8.07 -22.50 -30.30
N PHE A 55 -8.37 -21.59 -29.39
CA PHE A 55 -7.77 -20.26 -29.32
C PHE A 55 -7.68 -19.75 -27.89
N ASN A 56 -6.74 -18.86 -27.65
CA ASN A 56 -6.69 -18.04 -26.45
C ASN A 56 -7.45 -16.74 -26.68
N ALA A 57 -8.27 -16.35 -25.71
CA ALA A 57 -8.92 -15.04 -25.70
C ALA A 57 -7.98 -14.01 -25.07
N VAL A 58 -7.34 -13.19 -25.89
CA VAL A 58 -6.35 -12.21 -25.45
C VAL A 58 -7.03 -10.84 -25.34
N PRO A 59 -6.92 -10.15 -24.18
CA PRO A 59 -7.42 -8.78 -24.03
C PRO A 59 -6.81 -7.85 -25.08
N THR A 60 -7.60 -6.90 -25.58
CA THR A 60 -7.14 -5.87 -26.54
C THR A 60 -6.66 -4.60 -25.88
N THR A 61 -6.82 -4.49 -24.56
CA THR A 61 -6.29 -3.42 -23.72
C THR A 61 -5.53 -4.03 -22.55
N ASP A 62 -4.61 -3.27 -21.98
CA ASP A 62 -3.82 -3.66 -20.81
C ASP A 62 -4.48 -3.28 -19.46
N TRP A 63 -5.71 -2.79 -19.47
CA TRP A 63 -6.42 -2.28 -18.29
C TRP A 63 -6.58 -3.28 -17.14
N GLY A 64 -6.47 -4.58 -17.43
CA GLY A 64 -6.49 -5.65 -16.45
C GLY A 64 -5.10 -6.07 -15.97
N SER A 65 -4.02 -5.46 -16.47
CA SER A 65 -2.66 -5.83 -16.07
C SER A 65 -2.30 -5.25 -14.70
N PRO A 66 -1.50 -5.98 -13.90
CA PRO A 66 -0.98 -5.46 -12.63
C PRO A 66 -0.15 -4.18 -12.81
N ASP A 67 0.61 -4.07 -13.91
CA ASP A 67 1.48 -2.93 -14.18
C ASP A 67 0.66 -1.66 -14.46
N THR A 68 -0.42 -1.77 -15.22
CA THR A 68 -1.35 -0.66 -15.47
C THR A 68 -2.01 -0.20 -14.17
N LEU A 69 -2.43 -1.14 -13.31
CA LEU A 69 -3.00 -0.81 -12.01
C LEU A 69 -1.97 -0.10 -11.11
N GLU A 70 -0.73 -0.58 -11.10
CA GLU A 70 0.35 0.05 -10.33
C GLU A 70 0.64 1.46 -10.84
N HIS A 71 0.72 1.64 -12.16
CA HIS A 71 0.88 2.95 -12.78
C HIS A 71 -0.23 3.94 -12.38
N TRP A 72 -1.49 3.52 -12.41
CA TRP A 72 -2.60 4.37 -11.99
C TRP A 72 -2.54 4.76 -10.51
N ARG A 73 -2.18 3.81 -9.65
CA ARG A 73 -2.00 4.07 -8.22
C ARG A 73 -0.88 5.07 -7.97
N GLN A 74 0.23 4.92 -8.67
CA GLN A 74 1.35 5.86 -8.60
C GLN A 74 0.94 7.24 -9.08
N ALA A 75 0.38 7.34 -10.29
CA ALA A 75 -0.04 8.62 -10.88
C ALA A 75 -1.05 9.36 -9.98
N TRP A 76 -1.98 8.62 -9.34
CA TRP A 76 -2.91 9.20 -8.38
C TRP A 76 -2.20 9.73 -7.13
N ALA A 77 -1.27 8.96 -6.57
CA ALA A 77 -0.49 9.39 -5.40
C ALA A 77 0.33 10.65 -5.72
N ASP A 78 0.97 10.68 -6.87
CA ASP A 78 1.78 11.82 -7.32
C ASP A 78 0.92 13.08 -7.50
N LEU A 79 -0.26 12.95 -8.13
CA LEU A 79 -1.19 14.06 -8.28
C LEU A 79 -1.69 14.59 -6.93
N CYS A 80 -2.05 13.70 -6.00
CA CYS A 80 -2.44 14.10 -4.65
C CYS A 80 -1.30 14.82 -3.92
N ASN A 81 -0.10 14.28 -3.96
CA ASN A 81 1.08 14.86 -3.31
C ASN A 81 1.45 16.23 -3.90
N GLN A 82 1.30 16.40 -5.21
CA GLN A 82 1.45 17.71 -5.85
C GLN A 82 0.42 18.70 -5.30
N LYS A 83 -0.85 18.28 -5.18
CA LYS A 83 -1.91 19.15 -4.64
C LYS A 83 -1.73 19.47 -3.17
N PHE A 84 -1.22 18.54 -2.37
CA PHE A 84 -0.87 18.79 -0.97
C PHE A 84 0.26 19.83 -0.87
N ALA A 85 1.29 19.72 -1.70
CA ALA A 85 2.37 20.71 -1.76
C ALA A 85 1.88 22.11 -2.20
N GLU A 86 1.02 22.19 -3.25
CA GLU A 86 0.41 23.45 -3.69
C GLU A 86 -0.45 24.12 -2.60
N LYS A 87 -1.01 23.32 -1.68
CA LYS A 87 -1.83 23.81 -0.56
C LYS A 87 -1.04 23.94 0.74
N GLU A 88 0.27 23.74 0.71
CA GLU A 88 1.15 23.78 1.89
C GLU A 88 0.71 22.82 3.02
N LEU A 89 0.09 21.68 2.65
CA LEU A 89 -0.32 20.66 3.60
C LEU A 89 0.84 19.69 3.89
N ASP A 90 1.14 19.52 5.18
CA ASP A 90 2.16 18.57 5.64
C ASP A 90 1.58 17.14 5.70
N CYS A 91 1.18 16.62 4.55
CA CYS A 91 0.74 15.25 4.38
C CYS A 91 1.24 14.67 3.05
N ARG A 92 1.40 13.36 3.03
CA ARG A 92 1.82 12.62 1.84
C ARG A 92 1.10 11.28 1.82
N ILE A 93 0.81 10.80 0.62
CA ILE A 93 0.33 9.43 0.38
C ILE A 93 1.35 8.66 -0.46
N ASP A 94 1.42 7.37 -0.21
CA ASP A 94 2.25 6.43 -0.96
C ASP A 94 1.36 5.26 -1.39
N HIS A 95 1.40 4.91 -2.68
CA HIS A 95 0.58 3.85 -3.26
C HIS A 95 1.11 2.44 -2.94
N ARG A 96 2.36 2.34 -2.48
CA ARG A 96 3.04 1.06 -2.20
C ARG A 96 2.54 0.44 -0.89
N SER A 97 2.67 -0.87 -0.77
CA SER A 97 2.44 -1.57 0.51
C SER A 97 3.45 -1.10 1.58
N TYR A 98 3.12 -1.25 2.85
CA TYR A 98 4.03 -0.94 3.97
C TYR A 98 5.38 -1.64 3.84
N GLU A 99 5.38 -2.91 3.42
CA GLU A 99 6.61 -3.67 3.15
C GLU A 99 7.49 -2.98 2.09
N ARG A 100 6.90 -2.58 0.95
CA ARG A 100 7.63 -1.87 -0.11
C ARG A 100 8.10 -0.48 0.29
N GLN A 101 7.45 0.14 1.27
CA GLN A 101 7.85 1.42 1.87
C GLN A 101 8.92 1.24 2.96
N GLY A 102 9.23 0.01 3.37
CA GLY A 102 10.11 -0.26 4.51
C GLY A 102 9.49 0.10 5.86
N ILE A 103 8.15 0.21 5.92
CA ILE A 103 7.41 0.51 7.14
C ILE A 103 7.09 -0.80 7.85
N ASP A 104 7.65 -0.97 9.05
CA ASP A 104 7.43 -2.14 9.87
C ASP A 104 6.10 -2.01 10.65
N GLN A 105 5.00 -2.16 9.91
CA GLN A 105 3.63 -2.16 10.41
C GLN A 105 2.79 -3.18 9.64
N LEU A 106 1.86 -3.82 10.35
CA LEU A 106 0.88 -4.71 9.75
C LEU A 106 -0.26 -3.88 9.13
N PRO A 107 -0.65 -4.12 7.87
CA PRO A 107 -1.79 -3.45 7.25
C PRO A 107 -3.11 -3.98 7.82
N THR A 108 -4.07 -3.08 8.06
CA THR A 108 -5.44 -3.49 8.43
C THR A 108 -6.20 -3.99 7.21
N GLY A 109 -7.10 -4.95 7.43
CA GLY A 109 -7.99 -5.47 6.39
C GLY A 109 -9.23 -4.57 6.18
N HIS A 110 -9.69 -4.46 4.94
CA HIS A 110 -10.93 -3.76 4.63
C HIS A 110 -12.15 -4.49 5.22
N GLU A 111 -12.92 -3.81 6.04
CA GLU A 111 -14.07 -4.41 6.72
C GLU A 111 -15.34 -4.48 5.86
N GLY A 112 -15.52 -3.57 4.94
CA GLY A 112 -16.73 -3.45 4.14
C GLY A 112 -17.92 -2.89 4.94
N VAL A 113 -19.00 -2.57 4.23
CA VAL A 113 -20.18 -1.89 4.82
C VAL A 113 -20.90 -2.76 5.85
N THR A 114 -21.08 -4.05 5.56
CA THR A 114 -21.80 -4.98 6.44
C THR A 114 -21.08 -5.16 7.78
N VAL A 115 -19.76 -5.41 7.74
CA VAL A 115 -18.93 -5.61 8.94
C VAL A 115 -18.95 -4.34 9.80
N ARG A 116 -18.77 -3.17 9.20
CA ARG A 116 -18.84 -1.87 9.90
C ARG A 116 -20.20 -1.64 10.56
N ALA A 117 -21.29 -1.97 9.87
CA ALA A 117 -22.65 -1.83 10.43
C ALA A 117 -22.86 -2.77 11.62
N MET A 118 -22.31 -3.98 11.60
CA MET A 118 -22.35 -4.93 12.71
C MET A 118 -21.52 -4.41 13.90
N GLU A 119 -20.29 -4.00 13.67
CA GLU A 119 -19.38 -3.47 14.70
C GLU A 119 -19.96 -2.19 15.35
N ALA A 120 -20.57 -1.31 14.56
CA ALA A 120 -21.24 -0.11 15.09
C ALA A 120 -22.44 -0.43 16.02
N LYS A 121 -23.04 -1.60 15.85
CA LYS A 121 -24.10 -2.12 16.75
C LYS A 121 -23.57 -2.93 17.93
N GLY A 122 -22.23 -2.98 18.11
CA GLY A 122 -21.59 -3.76 19.16
C GLY A 122 -21.47 -5.26 18.86
N ILE A 123 -21.79 -5.69 17.65
CA ILE A 123 -21.66 -7.09 17.23
C ILE A 123 -20.22 -7.31 16.75
N ARG A 124 -19.45 -8.10 17.50
CA ARG A 124 -18.07 -8.43 17.15
C ARG A 124 -17.99 -9.33 15.93
N THR A 125 -17.04 -9.04 15.05
CA THR A 125 -16.79 -9.82 13.84
C THR A 125 -15.33 -10.26 13.78
N ASN A 126 -15.04 -11.36 13.09
CA ASN A 126 -13.68 -11.87 12.92
C ASN A 126 -12.75 -10.83 12.26
N LYS A 127 -13.26 -10.05 11.29
CA LYS A 127 -12.48 -8.98 10.63
C LYS A 127 -12.24 -7.81 11.56
N GLY A 128 -13.23 -7.42 12.35
CA GLY A 128 -13.08 -6.37 13.36
C GLY A 128 -12.08 -6.78 14.45
N ASP A 129 -12.15 -8.02 14.92
CA ASP A 129 -11.21 -8.57 15.91
C ASP A 129 -9.78 -8.60 15.36
N LEU A 130 -9.60 -9.05 14.12
CA LEU A 130 -8.29 -9.04 13.46
C LEU A 130 -7.73 -7.61 13.37
N ASN A 131 -8.55 -6.64 12.95
CA ASN A 131 -8.11 -5.26 12.84
C ASN A 131 -7.77 -4.64 14.21
N ARG A 132 -8.50 -4.97 15.26
CA ARG A 132 -8.18 -4.57 16.63
C ARG A 132 -6.83 -5.15 17.08
N TRP A 133 -6.61 -6.43 16.83
CA TRP A 133 -5.33 -7.08 17.11
C TRP A 133 -4.18 -6.44 16.34
N ILE A 134 -4.34 -6.18 15.03
CA ILE A 134 -3.33 -5.50 14.21
C ILE A 134 -3.00 -4.13 14.78
N LYS A 135 -4.01 -3.33 15.13
CA LYS A 135 -3.80 -2.00 15.73
C LYS A 135 -3.01 -2.09 17.03
N ALA A 136 -3.42 -2.98 17.94
CA ALA A 136 -2.72 -3.19 19.21
C ALA A 136 -1.25 -3.63 19.00
N THR A 137 -1.00 -4.52 18.04
CA THR A 137 0.35 -4.98 17.68
C THR A 137 1.19 -3.83 17.12
N ASN A 138 0.64 -3.03 16.22
CA ASN A 138 1.34 -1.85 15.67
C ASN A 138 1.68 -0.82 16.76
N ASP A 139 0.78 -0.61 17.73
CA ASP A 139 1.04 0.28 18.84
C ASP A 139 2.15 -0.25 19.75
N LEU A 140 2.17 -1.56 19.99
CA LEU A 140 3.25 -2.20 20.73
C LEU A 140 4.60 -2.05 20.01
N ILE A 141 4.66 -2.32 18.71
CA ILE A 141 5.87 -2.15 17.89
C ILE A 141 6.36 -0.70 17.97
N ARG A 142 5.46 0.27 17.81
CA ARG A 142 5.79 1.70 17.91
C ARG A 142 6.36 2.08 19.27
N ASN A 143 5.76 1.58 20.34
CA ASN A 143 6.21 1.85 21.70
C ASN A 143 7.57 1.20 22.00
N LEU A 144 7.80 -0.02 21.52
CA LEU A 144 9.09 -0.70 21.63
C LEU A 144 10.19 0.05 20.89
N LYS A 145 9.92 0.48 19.65
CA LYS A 145 10.87 1.30 18.87
C LYS A 145 11.27 2.59 19.58
N LYS A 146 10.30 3.30 20.19
CA LYS A 146 10.59 4.50 20.99
C LYS A 146 11.50 4.20 22.19
N LYS A 147 11.24 3.09 22.89
CA LYS A 147 12.09 2.67 24.04
C LYS A 147 13.50 2.30 23.58
N ILE A 148 13.62 1.58 22.46
CA ILE A 148 14.92 1.21 21.89
C ILE A 148 15.71 2.46 21.50
N SER A 149 15.07 3.43 20.81
CA SER A 149 15.72 4.70 20.47
C SER A 149 16.24 5.42 21.72
N ALA A 150 15.40 5.56 22.74
CA ALA A 150 15.80 6.22 23.99
C ALA A 150 16.96 5.50 24.69
N LEU A 151 16.99 4.17 24.69
CA LEU A 151 18.10 3.39 25.22
C LEU A 151 19.39 3.57 24.42
N LEU A 152 19.30 3.63 23.09
CA LEU A 152 20.46 3.88 22.24
C LEU A 152 21.03 5.29 22.45
N ASP A 153 20.16 6.29 22.63
CA ASP A 153 20.60 7.66 22.89
C ASP A 153 21.27 7.73 24.28
N TRP A 154 20.68 7.10 25.28
CA TRP A 154 21.32 7.00 26.62
C TRP A 154 22.67 6.28 26.57
N LEU A 155 22.80 5.19 25.81
CA LEU A 155 24.09 4.49 25.63
C LEU A 155 25.15 5.38 24.99
N LYS A 156 24.77 6.19 24.00
CA LYS A 156 25.70 7.15 23.39
C LYS A 156 26.19 8.19 24.41
N GLU A 157 25.27 8.77 25.15
CA GLU A 157 25.59 9.75 26.21
C GLU A 157 26.51 9.14 27.27
N ALA A 158 26.21 7.93 27.75
CA ALA A 158 27.04 7.22 28.72
C ALA A 158 28.43 6.91 28.17
N HIS A 159 28.53 6.52 26.90
CA HIS A 159 29.82 6.29 26.24
C HIS A 159 30.65 7.57 26.11
N GLU A 160 30.01 8.68 25.76
CA GLU A 160 30.67 10.00 25.70
C GLU A 160 31.18 10.43 27.07
N GLU A 161 30.38 10.24 28.15
CA GLU A 161 30.80 10.54 29.51
C GLU A 161 32.03 9.70 29.95
N LEU A 162 32.02 8.41 29.67
CA LEU A 162 33.15 7.51 29.98
C LEU A 162 34.40 7.84 29.18
N SER A 163 34.24 8.42 27.99
CA SER A 163 35.36 8.80 27.13
C SER A 163 36.01 10.15 27.50
N LYS A 164 35.39 10.92 28.40
CA LYS A 164 35.99 12.16 28.88
C LYS A 164 37.20 11.86 29.72
N PRO A 165 38.33 12.60 29.53
CA PRO A 165 39.51 12.40 30.34
C PRO A 165 39.17 12.68 31.82
N GLN A 166 39.39 11.69 32.70
CA GLN A 166 39.21 11.86 34.11
C GLN A 166 40.21 12.93 34.56
N ALA A 167 39.73 13.90 35.36
CA ALA A 167 40.61 14.89 36.02
C ALA A 167 41.67 14.14 36.82
N PRO A 168 42.95 14.55 36.77
CA PRO A 168 44.01 13.88 37.49
C PRO A 168 43.64 13.84 39.01
N ASN A 169 43.75 12.63 39.57
CA ASN A 169 43.45 12.43 40.99
C ASN A 169 44.44 13.25 41.81
N LEU A 170 43.95 14.31 42.50
CA LEU A 170 44.77 15.22 43.30
C LEU A 170 45.61 14.48 44.36
N ALA A 171 45.18 13.30 44.80
CA ALA A 171 45.93 12.47 45.71
C ALA A 171 47.30 11.99 45.14
N HIS A 172 47.41 11.86 43.80
CA HIS A 172 48.66 11.48 43.13
C HIS A 172 49.65 12.66 42.97
N LEU A 173 49.15 13.90 42.98
CA LEU A 173 49.94 15.10 42.86
C LEU A 173 50.54 15.60 44.21
N LEU A 174 50.09 14.99 45.33
CA LEU A 174 50.55 15.33 46.67
C LEU A 174 51.49 14.28 47.27
N SER A 175 51.90 13.27 46.53
CA SER A 175 52.74 12.17 46.96
C SER A 175 54.20 12.22 46.44
N ASP A 176 54.59 13.32 45.79
CA ASP A 176 56.00 13.67 45.43
C ASP A 176 56.56 14.78 46.35
#